data_e45099569812b3c32eaf68127955271d
#
_entry.id   e45099569812b3c32eaf68127955271d
#
_cell.length_a   1.000
_cell.length_b   1.000
_cell.length_c   1.000
_cell.angle_alpha   90.00
_cell.angle_beta   90.00
_cell.angle_gamma   90.00
#
_symmetry.space_group_name_H-M   'P 1'
#
loop_
_entity.id
_entity.type
_entity.pdbx_description
1 polymer ?
#
loop_
_entity_poly.entity_id
_entity_poly.type
_entity_poly.pdbx_seq_one_letter_code
_entity_poly.pdbx_strand_id
1 'polypeptide(L)'
;MRADERDQPARVTVVGIGADGWDGLSPTARRAIEGADVLRGSARQLGLVPGEVAAQRLPWPSPMGPELVELPGAHPGARVVVLASGDPMLSGVGTSLVRLHGPGAVDVIPHPSSVTLACARLGWAVEETTVVSVVGRSLDLVTPHVTPG
;
A
#
# COMPACT_ATOMS: atom_id res chain seq x y z
N MET A 1 -25.81 -4.05 22.83
CA MET A 1 -25.49 -2.66 22.50
C MET A 1 -23.97 -2.48 22.63
N ARG A 2 -23.28 -2.39 21.51
CA ARG A 2 -21.81 -2.38 21.47
C ARG A 2 -21.30 -0.95 21.66
N ALA A 3 -20.92 -0.63 22.88
CA ALA A 3 -20.41 0.69 23.28
C ALA A 3 -18.90 0.87 22.96
N ASP A 4 -18.26 -0.06 22.24
CA ASP A 4 -16.80 -0.14 22.15
C ASP A 4 -16.23 0.17 20.74
N GLU A 5 -17.07 0.45 19.75
CA GLU A 5 -16.59 0.73 18.38
C GLU A 5 -16.26 2.21 18.10
N ARG A 6 -16.67 3.12 19.00
CA ARG A 6 -16.49 4.56 18.79
C ARG A 6 -15.22 5.14 19.41
N ASP A 7 -14.48 4.36 20.18
CA ASP A 7 -13.27 4.79 20.88
C ASP A 7 -11.99 4.10 20.38
N GLN A 8 -12.10 3.30 19.30
CA GLN A 8 -10.91 2.80 18.63
C GLN A 8 -10.28 3.93 17.80
N PRO A 9 -8.94 4.10 17.90
CA PRO A 9 -8.26 5.08 17.06
C PRO A 9 -8.58 4.79 15.58
N ALA A 10 -8.83 5.85 14.83
CA ALA A 10 -9.09 5.73 13.40
C ALA A 10 -8.00 4.88 12.73
N ARG A 11 -8.39 3.81 12.07
CA ARG A 11 -7.47 2.88 11.40
C ARG A 11 -7.55 3.07 9.89
N VAL A 12 -6.40 2.99 9.26
CA VAL A 12 -6.28 3.01 7.80
C VAL A 12 -5.93 1.61 7.33
N THR A 13 -6.65 1.11 6.33
CA THR A 13 -6.30 -0.15 5.67
C THR A 13 -5.49 0.14 4.42
N VAL A 14 -4.29 -0.42 4.30
CA VAL A 14 -3.45 -0.30 3.11
C VAL A 14 -3.57 -1.60 2.31
N VAL A 15 -3.99 -1.50 1.06
CA VAL A 15 -4.18 -2.65 0.17
C VAL A 15 -3.19 -2.59 -0.97
N GLY A 16 -2.38 -3.63 -1.11
CA GLY A 16 -1.53 -3.83 -2.26
C GLY A 16 -2.33 -4.20 -3.50
N ILE A 17 -2.02 -3.56 -4.64
CA ILE A 17 -2.62 -3.86 -5.93
C ILE A 17 -1.53 -3.93 -7.00
N GLY A 18 -1.53 -5.02 -7.77
CA GLY A 18 -0.57 -5.26 -8.83
C GLY A 18 -1.00 -4.71 -10.19
N ALA A 19 -0.20 -4.99 -11.21
CA ALA A 19 -0.52 -4.65 -12.60
C ALA A 19 -1.70 -5.46 -13.14
N ASP A 20 -2.01 -6.60 -12.52
CA ASP A 20 -3.19 -7.43 -12.78
C ASP A 20 -4.50 -6.81 -12.25
N GLY A 21 -4.39 -5.71 -11.53
CA GLY A 21 -5.52 -4.89 -11.12
C GLY A 21 -6.50 -5.60 -10.20
N TRP A 22 -7.78 -5.34 -10.41
CA TRP A 22 -8.86 -5.90 -9.61
C TRP A 22 -8.88 -7.43 -9.58
N ASP A 23 -8.61 -8.05 -10.70
CA ASP A 23 -8.68 -9.50 -10.83
C ASP A 23 -7.59 -10.23 -10.04
N GLY A 24 -6.44 -9.59 -9.84
CA GLY A 24 -5.34 -10.12 -9.04
C GLY A 24 -5.54 -9.96 -7.52
N LEU A 25 -6.56 -9.25 -7.06
CA LEU A 25 -6.80 -9.04 -5.65
C LEU A 25 -7.39 -10.28 -4.97
N SER A 26 -6.92 -10.54 -3.75
CA SER A 26 -7.54 -11.54 -2.89
C SER A 26 -8.98 -11.15 -2.52
N PRO A 27 -9.86 -12.13 -2.17
CA PRO A 27 -11.20 -11.81 -1.68
C PRO A 27 -11.21 -10.86 -0.48
N THR A 28 -10.21 -10.95 0.40
CA THR A 28 -10.06 -10.04 1.55
C THR A 28 -9.76 -8.61 1.11
N ALA A 29 -8.85 -8.44 0.15
CA ALA A 29 -8.52 -7.12 -0.41
C ALA A 29 -9.74 -6.49 -1.12
N ARG A 30 -10.47 -7.27 -1.92
CA ARG A 30 -11.69 -6.79 -2.58
C ARG A 30 -12.74 -6.33 -1.58
N ARG A 31 -13.03 -7.13 -0.54
CA ARG A 31 -13.98 -6.74 0.50
C ARG A 31 -13.58 -5.45 1.23
N ALA A 32 -12.28 -5.27 1.50
CA ALA A 32 -11.80 -4.04 2.11
C ALA A 32 -12.08 -2.82 1.23
N ILE A 33 -11.79 -2.92 -0.07
CA ILE A 33 -12.03 -1.84 -1.04
C ILE A 33 -13.53 -1.58 -1.24
N GLU A 34 -14.34 -2.63 -1.39
CA GLU A 34 -15.80 -2.52 -1.55
C GLU A 34 -16.47 -1.90 -0.31
N GLY A 35 -15.93 -2.19 0.86
CA GLY A 35 -16.41 -1.64 2.13
C GLY A 35 -15.87 -0.26 2.49
N ALA A 36 -14.98 0.33 1.68
CA ALA A 36 -14.41 1.63 1.95
C ALA A 36 -15.40 2.77 1.72
N ASP A 37 -15.28 3.82 2.54
CA ASP A 37 -15.95 5.09 2.33
C ASP A 37 -15.07 6.04 1.51
N VAL A 38 -13.74 5.92 1.71
CA VAL A 38 -12.72 6.70 1.01
C VAL A 38 -11.62 5.79 0.48
N LEU A 39 -11.27 5.96 -0.79
CA LEU A 39 -10.10 5.34 -1.44
C LEU A 39 -9.05 6.42 -1.71
N ARG A 40 -7.86 6.22 -1.19
CA ARG A 40 -6.67 7.02 -1.50
C ARG A 40 -5.71 6.22 -2.38
N GLY A 41 -5.09 6.88 -3.33
CA GLY A 41 -4.12 6.25 -4.22
C GLY A 41 -3.64 7.18 -5.31
N SER A 42 -2.74 6.72 -6.16
CA SER A 42 -2.46 7.41 -7.41
C SER A 42 -3.65 7.30 -8.37
N ALA A 43 -3.74 8.21 -9.34
CA ALA A 43 -4.79 8.14 -10.36
C ALA A 43 -4.83 6.78 -11.07
N ARG A 44 -3.63 6.20 -11.33
CA ARG A 44 -3.51 4.86 -11.91
C ARG A 44 -4.11 3.78 -11.02
N GLN A 45 -3.79 3.77 -9.73
CA GLN A 45 -4.31 2.77 -8.79
C GLN A 45 -5.82 2.88 -8.63
N LEU A 46 -6.33 4.10 -8.48
CA LEU A 46 -7.77 4.36 -8.39
C LEU A 46 -8.52 3.92 -9.66
N GLY A 47 -7.88 4.05 -10.82
CA GLY A 47 -8.43 3.59 -12.10
C GLY A 47 -8.50 2.07 -12.25
N LEU A 48 -7.79 1.29 -11.43
CA LEU A 48 -7.86 -0.18 -11.40
C LEU A 48 -9.06 -0.73 -10.63
N VAL A 49 -9.72 0.13 -9.84
CA VAL A 49 -10.91 -0.27 -9.07
C VAL A 49 -12.17 -0.08 -9.91
N PRO A 50 -13.07 -1.08 -9.98
CA PRO A 50 -14.29 -0.99 -10.75
C PRO A 50 -15.17 0.22 -10.38
N GLY A 51 -15.85 0.79 -11.37
CA GLY A 51 -16.69 1.97 -11.20
C GLY A 51 -17.87 1.78 -10.25
N GLU A 52 -18.31 0.54 -10.05
CA GLU A 52 -19.40 0.16 -9.15
C GLU A 52 -19.05 0.31 -7.66
N VAL A 53 -17.77 0.37 -7.32
CA VAL A 53 -17.34 0.64 -5.95
C VAL A 53 -17.67 2.09 -5.60
N ALA A 54 -18.58 2.26 -4.65
CA ALA A 54 -19.17 3.57 -4.31
C ALA A 54 -18.27 4.51 -3.51
N ALA A 55 -17.08 4.06 -3.10
CA ALA A 55 -16.15 4.87 -2.31
C ALA A 55 -15.73 6.17 -3.01
N GLN A 56 -15.58 7.23 -2.25
CA GLN A 56 -15.00 8.47 -2.73
C GLN A 56 -13.53 8.25 -3.12
N ARG A 57 -13.15 8.59 -4.34
CA ARG A 57 -11.78 8.40 -4.84
C ARG A 57 -11.01 9.71 -4.73
N LEU A 58 -9.96 9.70 -3.94
CA LEU A 58 -9.13 10.87 -3.67
C LEU A 58 -7.67 10.57 -4.08
N PRO A 59 -7.22 11.10 -5.23
CA PRO A 59 -5.83 10.92 -5.64
C PRO A 59 -4.88 11.68 -4.70
N TRP A 60 -3.64 11.15 -4.58
CA TRP A 60 -2.60 11.86 -3.85
C TRP A 60 -2.20 13.16 -4.56
N PRO A 61 -2.02 14.26 -3.82
CA PRO A 61 -1.35 15.44 -4.35
C PRO A 61 0.15 15.18 -4.50
N SER A 62 0.82 16.09 -5.18
CA SER A 62 2.27 16.11 -5.23
C SER A 62 2.79 17.41 -4.59
N PRO A 63 3.55 17.33 -3.50
CA PRO A 63 3.99 16.14 -2.75
C PRO A 63 2.89 15.47 -1.91
N MET A 64 3.00 14.15 -1.73
CA MET A 64 2.06 13.33 -0.96
C MET A 64 2.25 13.45 0.55
N GLY A 65 3.44 13.83 0.99
CA GLY A 65 3.88 13.76 2.39
C GLY A 65 2.93 14.39 3.42
N PRO A 66 2.45 15.63 3.25
CA PRO A 66 1.56 16.26 4.21
C PRO A 66 0.28 15.45 4.48
N GLU A 67 -0.34 14.88 3.45
CA GLU A 67 -1.56 14.08 3.62
C GLU A 67 -1.31 12.74 4.31
N LEU A 68 -0.13 12.14 4.15
CA LEU A 68 0.24 10.94 4.89
C LEU A 68 0.31 11.20 6.40
N VAL A 69 0.76 12.37 6.80
CA VAL A 69 0.84 12.77 8.22
C VAL A 69 -0.55 12.96 8.82
N GLU A 70 -1.50 13.49 8.05
CA GLU A 70 -2.86 13.75 8.51
C GLU A 70 -3.71 12.48 8.64
N LEU A 71 -3.42 11.44 7.88
CA LEU A 71 -4.07 10.15 8.03
C LEU A 71 -3.62 9.46 9.33
N PRO A 72 -4.50 8.75 10.05
CA PRO A 72 -5.87 8.39 9.76
C PRO A 72 -6.92 9.42 10.19
N GLY A 73 -6.54 10.52 10.82
CA GLY A 73 -7.46 11.51 11.40
C GLY A 73 -8.24 12.36 10.39
N ALA A 74 -7.81 12.41 9.13
CA ALA A 74 -8.39 13.30 8.10
C ALA A 74 -9.85 12.98 7.74
N HIS A 75 -10.32 11.77 8.01
CA HIS A 75 -11.67 11.30 7.67
C HIS A 75 -12.35 10.65 8.89
N PRO A 76 -12.77 11.42 9.89
CA PRO A 76 -13.35 10.88 11.12
C PRO A 76 -14.57 10.01 10.84
N GLY A 77 -14.60 8.81 11.41
CA GLY A 77 -15.71 7.86 11.25
C GLY A 77 -15.80 7.15 9.91
N ALA A 78 -14.95 7.50 8.94
CA ALA A 78 -14.90 6.86 7.63
C ALA A 78 -13.91 5.68 7.60
N ARG A 79 -14.26 4.65 6.82
CA ARG A 79 -13.35 3.55 6.50
C ARG A 79 -12.45 3.99 5.34
N VAL A 80 -11.20 4.29 5.65
CA VAL A 80 -10.22 4.75 4.68
C VAL A 80 -9.37 3.57 4.21
N VAL A 81 -9.33 3.37 2.90
CA VAL A 81 -8.45 2.40 2.24
C VAL A 81 -7.43 3.15 1.38
N VAL A 82 -6.17 2.82 1.57
CA VAL A 82 -5.04 3.33 0.77
C VAL A 82 -4.58 2.24 -0.17
N LEU A 83 -4.56 2.54 -1.47
CA LEU A 83 -4.01 1.63 -2.48
C LEU A 83 -2.50 1.83 -2.61
N ALA A 84 -1.78 0.73 -2.66
CA ALA A 84 -0.32 0.71 -2.84
C ALA A 84 0.06 -0.19 -4.02
N SER A 85 1.06 0.18 -4.80
CA SER A 85 1.55 -0.66 -5.90
C SER A 85 2.32 -1.86 -5.37
N GLY A 86 1.94 -3.06 -5.78
CA GLY A 86 2.55 -4.31 -5.34
C GLY A 86 2.43 -4.51 -3.84
N ASP A 87 3.53 -4.84 -3.17
CA ASP A 87 3.56 -4.99 -1.72
C ASP A 87 3.66 -3.63 -1.02
N PRO A 88 2.68 -3.25 -0.19
CA PRO A 88 2.71 -1.99 0.56
C PRO A 88 3.93 -1.81 1.46
N MET A 89 4.55 -2.92 1.88
CA MET A 89 5.67 -2.92 2.82
C MET A 89 7.05 -2.93 2.14
N LEU A 90 7.10 -3.12 0.81
CA LEU A 90 8.34 -3.04 0.06
C LEU A 90 8.54 -1.65 -0.54
N SER A 91 9.23 -0.76 0.17
CA SER A 91 9.48 0.63 -0.26
C SER A 91 8.19 1.38 -0.65
N GLY A 92 7.06 1.00 -0.05
CA GLY A 92 5.73 1.48 -0.38
C GLY A 92 5.13 2.41 0.68
N VAL A 93 3.94 2.91 0.37
CA VAL A 93 3.18 3.81 1.25
C VAL A 93 2.81 3.16 2.58
N GLY A 94 2.65 1.83 2.62
CA GLY A 94 2.38 1.08 3.85
C GLY A 94 3.49 1.25 4.87
N THR A 95 4.75 1.11 4.45
CA THR A 95 5.91 1.35 5.31
C THR A 95 5.92 2.78 5.86
N SER A 96 5.60 3.77 5.03
CA SER A 96 5.56 5.18 5.45
C SER A 96 4.46 5.43 6.48
N LEU A 97 3.26 4.91 6.26
CA LEU A 97 2.13 5.05 7.19
C LEU A 97 2.39 4.36 8.53
N VAL A 98 2.94 3.14 8.51
CA VAL A 98 3.30 2.43 9.75
C VAL A 98 4.37 3.18 10.54
N ARG A 99 5.37 3.78 9.87
CA ARG A 99 6.39 4.61 10.54
C ARG A 99 5.82 5.89 11.15
N LEU A 100 4.85 6.50 10.49
CA LEU A 100 4.23 7.75 10.96
C LEU A 100 3.24 7.52 12.11
N HIS A 101 2.43 6.47 12.02
CA HIS A 101 1.26 6.29 12.89
C HIS A 101 1.34 5.06 13.80
N GLY A 102 2.34 4.22 13.60
CA GLY A 102 2.49 2.97 14.34
C GLY A 102 1.64 1.81 13.78
N PRO A 103 2.01 0.56 14.12
CA PRO A 103 1.32 -0.64 13.61
C PRO A 103 -0.11 -0.78 14.14
N GLY A 104 -0.45 -0.14 15.24
CA GLY A 104 -1.81 -0.16 15.79
C GLY A 104 -2.83 0.67 15.01
N ALA A 105 -2.37 1.64 14.20
CA ALA A 105 -3.23 2.52 13.41
C ALA A 105 -3.33 2.12 11.94
N VAL A 106 -2.58 1.11 11.49
CA VAL A 106 -2.50 0.73 10.08
C VAL A 106 -2.66 -0.77 9.93
N ASP A 107 -3.67 -1.19 9.20
CA ASP A 107 -3.84 -2.58 8.76
C ASP A 107 -3.28 -2.73 7.34
N VAL A 108 -2.48 -3.75 7.09
CA VAL A 108 -1.88 -3.98 5.77
C VAL A 108 -2.37 -5.29 5.17
N ILE A 109 -2.92 -5.21 3.97
CA ILE A 109 -3.26 -6.38 3.16
C ILE A 109 -2.22 -6.45 2.04
N PRO A 110 -1.25 -7.37 2.12
CA PRO A 110 -0.15 -7.46 1.19
C PRO A 110 -0.60 -7.98 -0.19
N HIS A 111 0.24 -7.71 -1.18
CA HIS A 111 0.18 -8.27 -2.53
C HIS A 111 1.60 -8.67 -2.94
N PRO A 112 1.79 -9.61 -3.87
CA PRO A 112 3.13 -9.94 -4.35
C PRO A 112 3.90 -8.70 -4.80
N SER A 113 5.14 -8.57 -4.32
CA SER A 113 6.03 -7.48 -4.70
C SER A 113 6.60 -7.68 -6.11
N SER A 114 7.14 -6.60 -6.68
CA SER A 114 7.92 -6.69 -7.92
C SER A 114 9.11 -7.64 -7.78
N VAL A 115 9.71 -7.72 -6.59
CA VAL A 115 10.80 -8.66 -6.29
C VAL A 115 10.31 -10.10 -6.35
N THR A 116 9.21 -10.41 -5.65
CA THR A 116 8.62 -11.75 -5.67
C THR A 116 8.25 -12.18 -7.08
N LEU A 117 7.64 -11.29 -7.86
CA LEU A 117 7.26 -11.57 -9.25
C LEU A 117 8.47 -11.77 -10.16
N ALA A 118 9.53 -10.97 -9.99
CA ALA A 118 10.77 -11.14 -10.75
C ALA A 118 11.45 -12.47 -10.42
N CYS A 119 11.59 -12.79 -9.13
CA CYS A 119 12.17 -14.05 -8.68
C CYS A 119 11.40 -15.26 -9.21
N ALA A 120 10.07 -15.21 -9.18
CA ALA A 120 9.23 -16.28 -9.72
C ALA A 120 9.45 -16.50 -11.22
N ARG A 121 9.61 -15.42 -12.00
CA ARG A 121 9.88 -15.51 -13.45
C ARG A 121 11.28 -16.01 -13.77
N LEU A 122 12.25 -15.67 -12.93
CA LEU A 122 13.65 -16.04 -13.13
C LEU A 122 14.02 -17.39 -12.51
N GLY A 123 13.13 -17.97 -11.69
CA GLY A 123 13.42 -19.17 -10.92
C GLY A 123 14.42 -18.94 -9.79
N TRP A 124 14.47 -17.73 -9.24
CA TRP A 124 15.36 -17.36 -8.14
C TRP A 124 14.66 -17.51 -6.78
N ALA A 125 15.38 -17.96 -5.77
CA ALA A 125 14.90 -17.94 -4.40
C ALA A 125 14.96 -16.51 -3.85
N VAL A 126 13.87 -16.03 -3.25
CA VAL A 126 13.81 -14.67 -2.69
C VAL A 126 14.80 -14.51 -1.54
N GLU A 127 14.96 -15.53 -0.71
CA GLU A 127 15.89 -15.57 0.43
C GLU A 127 17.38 -15.54 0.02
N GLU A 128 17.68 -15.86 -1.23
CA GLU A 128 19.03 -15.79 -1.79
C GLU A 128 19.27 -14.52 -2.61
N THR A 129 18.26 -13.64 -2.68
CA THR A 129 18.28 -12.43 -3.50
C THR A 129 18.48 -11.20 -2.64
N THR A 130 19.53 -10.42 -2.93
CA THR A 130 19.74 -9.12 -2.29
C THR A 130 18.92 -8.05 -2.99
N VAL A 131 18.05 -7.38 -2.24
CA VAL A 131 17.20 -6.30 -2.75
C VAL A 131 17.79 -4.96 -2.35
N VAL A 132 18.14 -4.14 -3.33
CA VAL A 132 18.58 -2.76 -3.11
C VAL A 132 17.59 -1.81 -3.74
N SER A 133 16.86 -1.06 -2.89
CA SER A 133 15.90 -0.07 -3.37
C SER A 133 16.55 1.30 -3.47
N VAL A 134 16.44 1.90 -4.64
CA VAL A 134 16.85 3.29 -4.91
C VAL A 134 15.65 4.23 -5.07
N VAL A 135 14.45 3.77 -4.70
CA VAL A 135 13.25 4.62 -4.72
C VAL A 135 13.42 5.77 -3.72
N GLY A 136 13.53 6.99 -4.23
CA GLY A 136 13.78 8.19 -3.41
C GLY A 136 15.16 8.23 -2.72
N ARG A 137 16.14 7.47 -3.22
CA ARG A 137 17.51 7.37 -2.66
C ARG A 137 18.57 7.50 -3.75
N SER A 138 19.82 7.74 -3.33
CA SER A 138 20.96 7.80 -4.25
C SER A 138 21.23 6.46 -4.93
N LEU A 139 21.62 6.49 -6.20
CA LEU A 139 22.09 5.32 -6.94
C LEU A 139 23.39 4.74 -6.38
N ASP A 140 24.16 5.51 -5.62
CA ASP A 140 25.41 5.07 -4.99
C ASP A 140 25.19 3.87 -4.04
N LEU A 141 23.96 3.68 -3.55
CA LEU A 141 23.60 2.52 -2.72
C LEU A 141 23.74 1.18 -3.47
N VAL A 142 23.72 1.18 -4.79
CA VAL A 142 23.87 -0.03 -5.60
C VAL A 142 25.33 -0.44 -5.72
N THR A 143 26.26 0.51 -5.71
CA THR A 143 27.70 0.29 -5.97
C THR A 143 28.32 -0.82 -5.11
N PRO A 144 28.08 -0.92 -3.80
CA PRO A 144 28.64 -1.99 -2.96
C PRO A 144 28.12 -3.40 -3.31
N HIS A 145 27.01 -3.48 -4.04
CA HIS A 145 26.34 -4.74 -4.39
C HIS A 145 26.62 -5.18 -5.83
N VAL A 146 27.32 -4.34 -6.62
CA VAL A 146 27.73 -4.69 -7.98
C VAL A 146 29.13 -5.28 -7.90
N THR A 147 29.23 -6.60 -7.94
CA THR A 147 30.50 -7.30 -8.02
C THR A 147 30.76 -7.73 -9.47
N PRO A 148 32.02 -7.62 -9.96
CA PRO A 148 32.39 -8.27 -11.24
C PRO A 148 32.11 -9.76 -11.16
N GLY A 149 31.40 -10.32 -12.15
CA GLY A 149 31.17 -11.75 -12.27
C GLY A 149 32.43 -12.51 -12.70
#